data_db189988c753a8f380931902dd66c710
#
_entry.id   db189988c753a8f380931902dd66c710
#
_cell.length_a   1.000
_cell.length_b   1.000
_cell.length_c   1.000
_cell.angle_alpha   90.00
_cell.angle_beta   90.00
_cell.angle_gamma   90.00
#
_symmetry.space_group_name_H-M   'P 1'
#
loop_
_entity.id
_entity.type
_entity.pdbx_description
1 polymer ?
#
loop_
_entity_poly.entity_id
_entity_poly.type
_entity_poly.pdbx_seq_one_letter_code
_entity_poly.pdbx_strand_id
1 'polypeptide(L)'
;MKIITEKFVFGGKSLGKIDGKNVFLPFAIPGEELEINITESKKDYDNGQIVKILKESPYRQEAPCKYYGKCGGCNMLHIKPDYQRELRKIILQDIFAQNGIDIKDKTQVIFGPEYNYRARFQLNEGGLSVYNSNLIVPIDNCLCAEKVINEYFAQTSMNDRPKGRTHLFASQFSEDKEKVMLAYSQKKDKVKQTINPKNKKIKIKENHYFAGTQLSPENTTSVILNNKKISFDVRGFFQSNLFVFEKVTQLILDNLPGGKNILDMYAGCGSISSFLTEKYENVVLVEHNRDAIVYAEQNLSGKSHVSYGLSGANWVKNCAAYCGKFDACVIDPPRSGMEKEVCDYLCNSNIPIIVSMSCDPATHARDCAKLIKAGYFLDKAYLLDFYPNTSHIESLVVFVKK
;
A
#
# COMPACT_ATOMS: atom_id res chain seq x y z
N MET A 1 -15.11 -32.66 -10.91
CA MET A 1 -13.75 -33.19 -11.12
C MET A 1 -13.01 -33.16 -9.78
N LYS A 2 -12.07 -34.10 -9.52
CA LYS A 2 -11.26 -34.07 -8.29
C LYS A 2 -9.90 -33.47 -8.55
N ILE A 3 -9.37 -32.69 -7.58
CA ILE A 3 -8.07 -32.05 -7.65
C ILE A 3 -7.44 -31.93 -6.28
N ILE A 4 -6.11 -31.98 -6.21
CA ILE A 4 -5.33 -31.62 -5.03
C ILE A 4 -4.67 -30.27 -5.30
N THR A 5 -4.80 -29.35 -4.37
CA THR A 5 -4.16 -28.02 -4.46
C THR A 5 -2.72 -28.10 -3.99
N GLU A 6 -1.80 -27.53 -4.75
CA GLU A 6 -0.34 -27.64 -4.53
C GLU A 6 0.25 -26.36 -3.93
N LYS A 7 -0.18 -25.22 -4.41
CA LYS A 7 0.46 -23.93 -4.12
C LYS A 7 -0.54 -22.80 -4.02
N PHE A 8 -0.30 -21.87 -3.10
CA PHE A 8 -1.01 -20.58 -3.05
C PHE A 8 -0.26 -19.55 -3.89
N VAL A 9 -0.98 -18.76 -4.69
CA VAL A 9 -0.38 -17.83 -5.63
C VAL A 9 -0.81 -16.39 -5.36
N PHE A 10 -0.05 -15.45 -5.89
CA PHE A 10 -0.38 -14.03 -5.83
C PHE A 10 -1.80 -13.78 -6.37
N GLY A 11 -2.58 -12.96 -5.66
CA GLY A 11 -3.99 -12.72 -5.98
C GLY A 11 -4.98 -13.60 -5.18
N GLY A 12 -4.50 -14.52 -4.32
CA GLY A 12 -5.35 -15.20 -3.33
C GLY A 12 -6.08 -16.43 -3.84
N LYS A 13 -5.50 -17.14 -4.80
CA LYS A 13 -6.01 -18.43 -5.31
C LYS A 13 -5.02 -19.55 -4.99
N SER A 14 -5.51 -20.76 -4.76
CA SER A 14 -4.67 -21.96 -4.82
C SER A 14 -4.60 -22.51 -6.24
N LEU A 15 -3.46 -23.10 -6.56
CA LEU A 15 -3.17 -23.76 -7.81
C LEU A 15 -3.12 -25.27 -7.61
N GLY A 16 -3.74 -26.01 -8.51
CA GLY A 16 -3.55 -27.45 -8.69
C GLY A 16 -3.49 -27.78 -10.17
N LYS A 17 -3.41 -29.08 -10.52
CA LYS A 17 -3.34 -29.52 -11.93
C LYS A 17 -4.38 -30.60 -12.23
N ILE A 18 -4.95 -30.54 -13.42
CA ILE A 18 -5.76 -31.60 -14.03
C ILE A 18 -5.18 -31.87 -15.42
N ASP A 19 -4.81 -33.11 -15.71
CA ASP A 19 -4.21 -33.53 -16.98
C ASP A 19 -3.04 -32.63 -17.43
N GLY A 20 -2.21 -32.21 -16.45
CA GLY A 20 -1.05 -31.33 -16.71
C GLY A 20 -1.38 -29.84 -16.85
N LYS A 21 -2.65 -29.45 -16.93
CA LYS A 21 -3.08 -28.07 -17.05
C LYS A 21 -3.33 -27.43 -15.67
N ASN A 22 -2.85 -26.21 -15.50
CA ASN A 22 -3.02 -25.45 -14.25
C ASN A 22 -4.49 -25.06 -14.03
N VAL A 23 -4.98 -25.21 -12.79
CA VAL A 23 -6.33 -24.82 -12.38
C VAL A 23 -6.24 -23.90 -11.18
N PHE A 24 -6.75 -22.67 -11.31
CA PHE A 24 -6.81 -21.66 -10.25
C PHE A 24 -8.12 -21.72 -9.49
N LEU A 25 -8.04 -21.88 -8.17
CA LEU A 25 -9.17 -22.09 -7.28
C LEU A 25 -9.21 -21.00 -6.19
N PRO A 26 -10.17 -20.07 -6.25
CA PRO A 26 -10.39 -19.18 -5.11
C PRO A 26 -10.91 -19.95 -3.90
N PHE A 27 -10.59 -19.44 -2.70
CA PHE A 27 -11.01 -20.03 -1.42
C PHE A 27 -10.48 -21.43 -1.10
N ALA A 28 -9.53 -21.95 -1.88
CA ALA A 28 -8.82 -23.19 -1.60
C ALA A 28 -7.51 -22.91 -0.84
N ILE A 29 -7.03 -23.91 -0.09
CA ILE A 29 -5.77 -23.89 0.65
C ILE A 29 -4.86 -24.99 0.10
N PRO A 30 -3.53 -24.80 0.00
CA PRO A 30 -2.61 -25.85 -0.41
C PRO A 30 -2.74 -27.13 0.42
N GLY A 31 -2.72 -28.27 -0.25
CA GLY A 31 -2.86 -29.60 0.35
C GLY A 31 -4.29 -30.09 0.51
N GLU A 32 -5.30 -29.32 0.09
CA GLU A 32 -6.69 -29.76 0.10
C GLU A 32 -7.03 -30.66 -1.09
N GLU A 33 -7.85 -31.70 -0.83
CA GLU A 33 -8.50 -32.50 -1.86
C GLU A 33 -9.91 -31.94 -2.11
N LEU A 34 -10.20 -31.57 -3.34
CA LEU A 34 -11.41 -30.82 -3.70
C LEU A 34 -12.15 -31.51 -4.85
N GLU A 35 -13.47 -31.45 -4.78
CA GLU A 35 -14.34 -31.63 -5.95
C GLU A 35 -14.65 -30.25 -6.51
N ILE A 36 -14.44 -30.05 -7.82
CA ILE A 36 -14.54 -28.76 -8.47
C ILE A 36 -15.33 -28.82 -9.77
N ASN A 37 -15.84 -27.66 -10.19
CA ASN A 37 -16.30 -27.37 -11.55
C ASN A 37 -15.37 -26.36 -12.21
N ILE A 38 -15.05 -26.54 -13.49
CA ILE A 38 -14.36 -25.53 -14.30
C ILE A 38 -15.38 -24.46 -14.67
N THR A 39 -15.05 -23.20 -14.35
CA THR A 39 -15.91 -22.04 -14.63
C THR A 39 -15.47 -21.28 -15.89
N GLU A 40 -14.17 -21.36 -16.22
CA GLU A 40 -13.60 -20.73 -17.40
C GLU A 40 -12.37 -21.52 -17.84
N SER A 41 -12.26 -21.81 -19.15
CA SER A 41 -11.08 -22.47 -19.72
C SER A 41 -10.32 -21.51 -20.64
N LYS A 42 -9.03 -21.34 -20.40
CA LYS A 42 -8.09 -20.62 -21.24
C LYS A 42 -7.11 -21.60 -21.91
N LYS A 43 -6.28 -21.13 -22.82
CA LYS A 43 -5.27 -21.96 -23.49
C LYS A 43 -4.32 -22.62 -22.48
N ASP A 44 -3.79 -21.85 -21.53
CA ASP A 44 -2.69 -22.27 -20.67
C ASP A 44 -3.12 -22.59 -19.21
N TYR A 45 -4.35 -22.26 -18.85
CA TYR A 45 -4.91 -22.51 -17.52
C TYR A 45 -6.43 -22.52 -17.50
N ASP A 46 -6.98 -23.05 -16.43
CA ASP A 46 -8.42 -23.02 -16.14
C ASP A 46 -8.68 -22.25 -14.83
N ASN A 47 -9.85 -21.64 -14.72
CA ASN A 47 -10.41 -21.19 -13.46
C ASN A 47 -11.48 -22.17 -13.01
N GLY A 48 -11.46 -22.57 -11.75
CA GLY A 48 -12.44 -23.48 -11.18
C GLY A 48 -13.15 -22.90 -9.97
N GLN A 49 -14.20 -23.56 -9.57
CA GLN A 49 -14.95 -23.28 -8.35
C GLN A 49 -15.08 -24.55 -7.52
N ILE A 50 -14.91 -24.43 -6.22
CA ILE A 50 -15.08 -25.54 -5.26
C ILE A 50 -16.55 -25.92 -5.18
N VAL A 51 -16.85 -27.21 -5.40
CA VAL A 51 -18.16 -27.82 -5.16
C VAL A 51 -18.20 -28.43 -3.77
N LYS A 52 -17.13 -29.15 -3.41
CA LYS A 52 -17.01 -29.84 -2.12
C LYS A 52 -15.56 -29.96 -1.72
N ILE A 53 -15.28 -29.80 -0.43
CA ILE A 53 -13.98 -30.10 0.17
C ILE A 53 -14.05 -31.58 0.61
N LEU A 54 -13.18 -32.42 0.05
CA LEU A 54 -13.10 -33.82 0.36
C LEU A 54 -12.15 -34.08 1.53
N LYS A 55 -11.05 -33.30 1.59
CA LYS A 55 -10.10 -33.32 2.70
C LYS A 55 -9.61 -31.88 2.94
N GLU A 56 -9.82 -31.45 4.16
CA GLU A 56 -9.45 -30.07 4.57
C GLU A 56 -7.96 -29.95 4.93
N SER A 57 -7.40 -28.78 4.70
CA SER A 57 -6.12 -28.37 5.26
C SER A 57 -6.24 -28.18 6.79
N PRO A 58 -5.22 -28.54 7.59
CA PRO A 58 -5.20 -28.25 9.03
C PRO A 58 -5.19 -26.74 9.34
N TYR A 59 -4.93 -25.92 8.33
CA TYR A 59 -4.93 -24.47 8.43
C TYR A 59 -6.26 -23.82 8.03
N ARG A 60 -7.27 -24.63 7.67
CA ARG A 60 -8.61 -24.14 7.40
C ARG A 60 -9.32 -23.75 8.69
N GLN A 61 -10.13 -22.72 8.61
CA GLN A 61 -11.07 -22.31 9.65
C GLN A 61 -12.37 -21.85 9.01
N GLU A 62 -13.44 -21.88 9.78
CA GLU A 62 -14.68 -21.21 9.40
C GLU A 62 -14.44 -19.71 9.38
N ALA A 63 -14.86 -19.05 8.29
CA ALA A 63 -14.70 -17.61 8.17
C ALA A 63 -15.67 -16.88 9.12
N PRO A 64 -15.18 -16.10 10.09
CA PRO A 64 -16.03 -15.48 11.12
C PRO A 64 -16.87 -14.31 10.62
N CYS A 65 -16.84 -13.99 9.34
CA CYS A 65 -17.56 -12.87 8.74
C CYS A 65 -18.75 -13.34 7.90
N LYS A 66 -19.97 -12.92 8.27
CA LYS A 66 -21.21 -13.26 7.54
C LYS A 66 -21.25 -12.74 6.09
N TYR A 67 -20.39 -11.79 5.75
CA TYR A 67 -20.27 -11.22 4.40
C TYR A 67 -19.12 -11.84 3.59
N TYR A 68 -18.40 -12.80 4.16
CA TYR A 68 -17.31 -13.46 3.45
C TYR A 68 -17.80 -14.17 2.20
N GLY A 69 -17.03 -14.07 1.11
CA GLY A 69 -17.41 -14.59 -0.20
C GLY A 69 -18.39 -13.70 -1.00
N LYS A 70 -18.98 -12.68 -0.36
CA LYS A 70 -19.82 -11.67 -1.03
C LYS A 70 -19.13 -10.31 -1.09
N CYS A 71 -18.70 -9.80 0.06
CA CYS A 71 -17.92 -8.56 0.14
C CYS A 71 -16.53 -8.76 -0.46
N GLY A 72 -16.07 -7.80 -1.28
CA GLY A 72 -14.75 -7.81 -1.90
C GLY A 72 -13.58 -7.44 -0.98
N GLY A 73 -13.83 -7.24 0.32
CA GLY A 73 -12.83 -6.73 1.26
C GLY A 73 -11.81 -7.76 1.75
N CYS A 74 -12.19 -9.05 1.80
CA CYS A 74 -11.35 -10.13 2.32
C CYS A 74 -11.47 -11.37 1.43
N ASN A 75 -10.35 -12.08 1.24
CA ASN A 75 -10.31 -13.32 0.46
C ASN A 75 -9.51 -14.44 1.13
N MET A 76 -9.04 -14.24 2.37
CA MET A 76 -8.24 -15.23 3.11
C MET A 76 -8.81 -15.58 4.50
N LEU A 77 -10.01 -15.10 4.88
CA LEU A 77 -10.61 -15.37 6.20
C LEU A 77 -10.87 -16.86 6.50
N HIS A 78 -10.89 -17.71 5.49
CA HIS A 78 -10.98 -19.18 5.64
C HIS A 78 -9.65 -19.83 6.03
N ILE A 79 -8.58 -19.06 6.13
CA ILE A 79 -7.22 -19.50 6.47
C ILE A 79 -6.86 -18.96 7.84
N LYS A 80 -6.26 -19.78 8.70
CA LYS A 80 -5.74 -19.34 10.01
C LYS A 80 -4.71 -18.21 9.84
N PRO A 81 -4.73 -17.15 10.67
CA PRO A 81 -3.93 -15.94 10.47
C PRO A 81 -2.41 -16.17 10.34
N ASP A 82 -1.84 -17.04 11.16
CA ASP A 82 -0.41 -17.35 11.06
C ASP A 82 -0.04 -17.94 9.69
N TYR A 83 -0.89 -18.84 9.19
CA TYR A 83 -0.67 -19.44 7.88
C TYR A 83 -0.92 -18.45 6.72
N GLN A 84 -1.82 -17.49 6.89
CA GLN A 84 -1.96 -16.39 5.92
C GLN A 84 -0.64 -15.61 5.75
N ARG A 85 0.05 -15.33 6.87
CA ARG A 85 1.35 -14.62 6.86
C ARG A 85 2.43 -15.47 6.18
N GLU A 86 2.47 -16.77 6.50
CA GLU A 86 3.42 -17.68 5.88
C GLU A 86 3.20 -17.80 4.36
N LEU A 87 1.96 -17.96 3.91
CA LEU A 87 1.64 -18.02 2.48
C LEU A 87 2.07 -16.76 1.74
N ARG A 88 1.81 -15.56 2.30
CA ARG A 88 2.23 -14.29 1.68
C ARG A 88 3.74 -14.11 1.70
N LYS A 89 4.43 -14.59 2.75
CA LYS A 89 5.89 -14.62 2.81
C LYS A 89 6.48 -15.52 1.72
N ILE A 90 5.94 -16.73 1.55
CA ILE A 90 6.37 -17.65 0.48
C ILE A 90 6.16 -17.02 -0.89
N ILE A 91 5.00 -16.40 -1.15
CA ILE A 91 4.73 -15.71 -2.43
C ILE A 91 5.73 -14.59 -2.67
N LEU A 92 6.03 -13.76 -1.66
CA LEU A 92 7.00 -12.69 -1.77
C LEU A 92 8.38 -13.25 -2.14
N GLN A 93 8.84 -14.29 -1.45
CA GLN A 93 10.12 -14.93 -1.69
C GLN A 93 10.19 -15.55 -3.09
N ASP A 94 9.14 -16.22 -3.54
CA ASP A 94 9.06 -16.81 -4.88
C ASP A 94 9.14 -15.76 -6.00
N ILE A 95 8.44 -14.64 -5.83
CA ILE A 95 8.46 -13.55 -6.81
C ILE A 95 9.85 -12.91 -6.89
N PHE A 96 10.52 -12.71 -5.76
CA PHE A 96 11.89 -12.22 -5.73
C PHE A 96 12.87 -13.22 -6.36
N ALA A 97 12.72 -14.52 -6.05
CA ALA A 97 13.54 -15.58 -6.66
C ALA A 97 13.38 -15.67 -8.17
N GLN A 98 12.18 -15.44 -8.73
CA GLN A 98 11.94 -15.34 -10.18
C GLN A 98 12.71 -14.18 -10.84
N ASN A 99 13.07 -13.16 -10.06
CA ASN A 99 13.91 -12.04 -10.50
C ASN A 99 15.40 -12.22 -10.14
N GLY A 100 15.80 -13.43 -9.72
CA GLY A 100 17.18 -13.76 -9.36
C GLY A 100 17.63 -13.24 -8.00
N ILE A 101 16.70 -12.93 -7.11
CA ILE A 101 16.96 -12.37 -5.77
C ILE A 101 16.52 -13.35 -4.70
N ASP A 102 17.48 -13.90 -3.94
CA ASP A 102 17.16 -14.75 -2.80
C ASP A 102 17.00 -13.90 -1.52
N ILE A 103 15.80 -13.94 -0.94
CA ILE A 103 15.47 -13.26 0.31
C ILE A 103 14.94 -14.20 1.40
N LYS A 104 15.07 -15.52 1.22
CA LYS A 104 14.47 -16.52 2.13
C LYS A 104 14.89 -16.31 3.58
N ASP A 105 16.19 -16.25 3.82
CA ASP A 105 16.74 -16.12 5.17
C ASP A 105 16.71 -14.66 5.69
N LYS A 106 16.36 -13.71 4.85
CA LYS A 106 16.33 -12.29 5.18
C LYS A 106 14.94 -11.77 5.48
N THR A 107 13.88 -12.48 5.07
CA THR A 107 12.51 -12.00 5.15
C THR A 107 11.95 -12.11 6.57
N GLN A 108 11.77 -10.98 7.22
CA GLN A 108 11.03 -10.84 8.47
C GLN A 108 9.59 -10.40 8.22
N VAL A 109 8.69 -10.67 9.18
CA VAL A 109 7.28 -10.27 9.06
C VAL A 109 6.96 -9.20 10.10
N ILE A 110 6.48 -8.05 9.65
CA ILE A 110 5.96 -6.98 10.51
C ILE A 110 4.44 -7.05 10.45
N PHE A 111 3.80 -7.25 11.58
CA PHE A 111 2.35 -7.43 11.67
C PHE A 111 1.74 -6.68 12.85
N GLY A 112 0.43 -6.48 12.79
CA GLY A 112 -0.40 -5.85 13.79
C GLY A 112 -1.58 -6.74 14.18
N PRO A 113 -2.68 -6.15 14.66
CA PRO A 113 -3.92 -6.88 14.94
C PRO A 113 -4.50 -7.51 13.68
N GLU A 114 -5.14 -8.66 13.82
CA GLU A 114 -5.81 -9.39 12.74
C GLU A 114 -7.17 -8.81 12.39
N TYR A 115 -7.79 -8.13 13.37
CA TYR A 115 -9.10 -7.49 13.31
C TYR A 115 -9.03 -6.08 13.89
N ASN A 116 -10.06 -5.27 13.66
CA ASN A 116 -10.19 -3.91 14.20
C ASN A 116 -8.99 -2.99 13.87
N TYR A 117 -8.39 -3.16 12.72
CA TYR A 117 -7.19 -2.42 12.31
C TYR A 117 -7.44 -1.40 11.21
N ARG A 118 -8.54 -1.57 10.45
CA ARG A 118 -8.77 -0.80 9.24
C ARG A 118 -9.48 0.51 9.56
N ALA A 119 -8.72 1.59 9.47
CA ALA A 119 -9.17 2.95 9.75
C ALA A 119 -9.89 3.62 8.58
N ARG A 120 -9.81 3.06 7.36
CA ARG A 120 -10.26 3.72 6.15
C ARG A 120 -11.07 2.82 5.24
N PHE A 121 -12.21 3.35 4.78
CA PHE A 121 -13.07 2.69 3.81
C PHE A 121 -13.46 3.63 2.67
N GLN A 122 -13.74 3.06 1.53
CA GLN A 122 -14.46 3.70 0.47
C GLN A 122 -15.83 3.02 0.38
N LEU A 123 -16.87 3.78 0.67
CA LEU A 123 -18.25 3.36 0.51
C LEU A 123 -18.75 3.71 -0.89
N ASN A 124 -19.64 2.90 -1.40
CA ASN A 124 -20.39 3.18 -2.61
C ASN A 124 -21.87 2.96 -2.30
N GLU A 125 -22.70 3.98 -2.54
CA GLU A 125 -24.13 3.98 -2.17
C GLU A 125 -24.38 3.57 -0.71
N GLY A 126 -23.48 3.96 0.21
CA GLY A 126 -23.56 3.66 1.64
C GLY A 126 -23.13 2.25 2.05
N GLY A 127 -22.72 1.38 1.13
CA GLY A 127 -22.26 0.02 1.38
C GLY A 127 -20.87 -0.27 0.82
N LEU A 128 -20.45 -1.53 0.86
CA LEU A 128 -19.20 -2.01 0.25
C LEU A 128 -19.50 -2.73 -1.08
N SER A 129 -18.55 -2.66 -2.02
CA SER A 129 -18.72 -3.34 -3.30
C SER A 129 -18.52 -4.86 -3.16
N VAL A 130 -19.28 -5.63 -3.93
CA VAL A 130 -19.01 -7.05 -4.18
C VAL A 130 -17.73 -7.18 -5.00
N TYR A 131 -16.98 -8.25 -4.78
CA TYR A 131 -15.75 -8.52 -5.52
C TYR A 131 -15.98 -8.53 -7.04
N ASN A 132 -15.21 -7.75 -7.77
CA ASN A 132 -15.30 -7.59 -9.23
C ASN A 132 -16.70 -7.23 -9.74
N SER A 133 -17.50 -6.52 -8.97
CA SER A 133 -18.88 -6.15 -9.32
C SER A 133 -19.23 -4.74 -8.87
N ASN A 134 -20.20 -4.13 -9.52
CA ASN A 134 -20.82 -2.88 -9.08
C ASN A 134 -21.96 -3.09 -8.06
N LEU A 135 -22.28 -4.33 -7.72
CA LEU A 135 -23.27 -4.64 -6.70
C LEU A 135 -22.77 -4.22 -5.32
N ILE A 136 -23.69 -3.82 -4.47
CA ILE A 136 -23.40 -3.29 -3.14
C ILE A 136 -23.80 -4.31 -2.07
N VAL A 137 -22.91 -4.51 -1.12
CA VAL A 137 -23.16 -5.28 0.10
C VAL A 137 -23.58 -4.31 1.20
N PRO A 138 -24.81 -4.41 1.70
CA PRO A 138 -25.26 -3.61 2.85
C PRO A 138 -24.60 -4.17 4.13
N ILE A 139 -23.57 -3.51 4.62
CA ILE A 139 -22.88 -3.95 5.82
C ILE A 139 -23.36 -3.20 7.05
N ASP A 140 -23.45 -3.91 8.17
CA ASP A 140 -23.72 -3.40 9.51
C ASP A 140 -22.53 -3.58 10.46
N ASN A 141 -21.55 -4.39 10.05
CA ASN A 141 -20.34 -4.66 10.79
C ASN A 141 -19.23 -5.16 9.84
N CYS A 142 -17.99 -4.84 10.13
CA CYS A 142 -16.81 -5.36 9.45
C CYS A 142 -15.72 -5.73 10.46
N LEU A 143 -15.35 -7.01 10.53
CA LEU A 143 -14.33 -7.47 11.48
C LEU A 143 -12.99 -6.73 11.35
N CYS A 144 -12.64 -6.29 10.15
CA CYS A 144 -11.40 -5.56 9.92
C CYS A 144 -11.50 -4.07 10.34
N ALA A 145 -12.70 -3.49 10.40
CA ALA A 145 -12.90 -2.08 10.72
C ALA A 145 -12.55 -1.77 12.16
N GLU A 146 -11.96 -0.63 12.42
CA GLU A 146 -11.80 -0.12 13.79
C GLU A 146 -13.16 0.05 14.47
N LYS A 147 -13.18 -0.02 15.81
CA LYS A 147 -14.41 -0.05 16.61
C LYS A 147 -15.35 1.11 16.31
N VAL A 148 -14.82 2.32 16.24
CA VAL A 148 -15.59 3.54 15.92
C VAL A 148 -16.30 3.45 14.56
N ILE A 149 -15.67 2.83 13.57
CA ILE A 149 -16.30 2.60 12.26
C ILE A 149 -17.43 1.57 12.37
N ASN A 150 -17.25 0.53 13.18
CA ASN A 150 -18.31 -0.46 13.42
C ASN A 150 -19.49 0.14 14.21
N GLU A 151 -19.25 1.03 15.15
CA GLU A 151 -20.28 1.79 15.85
C GLU A 151 -21.08 2.65 14.86
N TYR A 152 -20.41 3.36 13.96
CA TYR A 152 -21.06 4.09 12.87
C TYR A 152 -21.91 3.17 11.98
N PHE A 153 -21.39 1.99 11.60
CA PHE A 153 -22.14 1.04 10.80
C PHE A 153 -23.37 0.47 11.52
N ALA A 154 -23.28 0.26 12.83
CA ALA A 154 -24.38 -0.23 13.65
C ALA A 154 -25.47 0.83 13.88
N GLN A 155 -25.08 2.10 14.02
CA GLN A 155 -26.00 3.22 14.29
C GLN A 155 -26.67 3.78 13.02
N THR A 156 -26.13 3.48 11.84
CA THR A 156 -26.64 4.02 10.56
C THR A 156 -27.08 2.90 9.62
N SER A 157 -28.31 2.97 9.12
CA SER A 157 -28.72 2.07 8.04
C SER A 157 -28.03 2.47 6.73
N MET A 158 -27.94 1.54 5.77
CA MET A 158 -27.38 1.85 4.45
C MET A 158 -28.12 3.01 3.76
N ASN A 159 -29.42 3.16 4.04
CA ASN A 159 -30.23 4.23 3.43
C ASN A 159 -29.91 5.62 4.01
N ASP A 160 -29.47 5.68 5.27
CA ASP A 160 -29.13 6.91 5.97
C ASP A 160 -27.69 7.35 5.71
N ARG A 161 -26.86 6.45 5.16
CA ARG A 161 -25.47 6.76 4.80
C ARG A 161 -25.38 7.58 3.51
N PRO A 162 -24.30 8.36 3.33
CA PRO A 162 -24.08 9.15 2.13
C PRO A 162 -24.17 8.31 0.85
N LYS A 163 -24.87 8.82 -0.15
CA LYS A 163 -24.97 8.21 -1.47
C LYS A 163 -23.76 8.56 -2.35
N GLY A 164 -23.55 7.75 -3.39
CA GLY A 164 -22.38 7.88 -4.25
C GLY A 164 -21.10 7.38 -3.59
N ARG A 165 -19.96 7.75 -4.16
CA ARG A 165 -18.65 7.33 -3.69
C ARG A 165 -18.18 8.23 -2.54
N THR A 166 -18.05 7.66 -1.35
CA THR A 166 -17.69 8.39 -0.13
C THR A 166 -16.48 7.74 0.52
N HIS A 167 -15.53 8.57 0.96
CA HIS A 167 -14.42 8.14 1.81
C HIS A 167 -14.83 8.27 3.27
N LEU A 168 -14.61 7.21 4.02
CA LEU A 168 -14.83 7.15 5.46
C LEU A 168 -13.49 6.90 6.14
N PHE A 169 -13.21 7.69 7.16
CA PHE A 169 -12.03 7.52 8.02
C PHE A 169 -12.42 7.72 9.49
N ALA A 170 -11.97 6.80 10.33
CA ALA A 170 -11.96 6.95 11.79
C ALA A 170 -10.91 6.02 12.38
N SER A 171 -10.23 6.44 13.45
CA SER A 171 -9.21 5.63 14.08
C SER A 171 -8.99 6.01 15.54
N GLN A 172 -8.60 5.03 16.35
CA GLN A 172 -8.11 5.28 17.70
C GLN A 172 -6.83 6.11 17.76
N PHE A 173 -6.12 6.23 16.63
CA PHE A 173 -4.95 7.12 16.47
C PHE A 173 -5.35 8.56 16.13
N SER A 174 -6.63 8.85 15.84
CA SER A 174 -7.11 10.20 15.60
C SER A 174 -7.01 11.05 16.86
N GLU A 175 -6.83 12.37 16.71
CA GLU A 175 -6.93 13.31 17.84
C GLU A 175 -8.32 13.23 18.50
N ASP A 176 -9.37 13.23 17.69
CA ASP A 176 -10.73 12.94 18.12
C ASP A 176 -11.04 11.48 17.76
N LYS A 177 -10.93 10.60 18.77
CA LYS A 177 -11.05 9.15 18.61
C LYS A 177 -12.48 8.68 18.34
N GLU A 178 -13.48 9.51 18.62
CA GLU A 178 -14.89 9.19 18.41
C GLU A 178 -15.41 9.71 17.06
N LYS A 179 -14.66 10.59 16.43
CA LYS A 179 -15.09 11.24 15.19
C LYS A 179 -14.96 10.34 13.98
N VAL A 180 -16.06 10.15 13.26
CA VAL A 180 -16.08 9.55 11.92
C VAL A 180 -16.07 10.66 10.88
N MET A 181 -15.04 10.66 10.04
CA MET A 181 -14.91 11.59 8.92
C MET A 181 -15.52 10.98 7.67
N LEU A 182 -16.39 11.73 7.00
CA LEU A 182 -17.03 11.37 5.74
C LEU A 182 -16.72 12.44 4.71
N ALA A 183 -16.13 12.06 3.60
CA ALA A 183 -15.79 12.98 2.53
C ALA A 183 -16.22 12.41 1.16
N TYR A 184 -16.97 13.20 0.39
CA TYR A 184 -17.37 12.80 -0.95
C TYR A 184 -16.18 12.82 -1.89
N SER A 185 -16.06 11.79 -2.73
CA SER A 185 -15.15 11.84 -3.87
C SER A 185 -15.52 13.03 -4.75
N GLN A 186 -14.58 13.93 -4.98
CA GLN A 186 -14.80 14.95 -5.99
C GLN A 186 -15.07 14.25 -7.33
N LYS A 187 -16.20 14.56 -7.95
CA LYS A 187 -16.30 14.36 -9.40
C LYS A 187 -15.13 15.15 -9.97
N LYS A 188 -14.26 14.51 -10.72
CA LYS A 188 -13.32 15.23 -11.58
C LYS A 188 -14.19 16.00 -12.57
N ASP A 189 -14.60 17.19 -12.20
CA ASP A 189 -15.01 18.14 -13.19
C ASP A 189 -13.83 18.24 -14.14
N LYS A 190 -14.06 17.88 -15.40
CA LYS A 190 -13.12 18.12 -16.47
C LYS A 190 -13.03 19.64 -16.61
N VAL A 191 -12.34 20.28 -15.68
CA VAL A 191 -11.80 21.60 -15.91
C VAL A 191 -10.85 21.40 -17.08
N LYS A 192 -11.34 21.72 -18.27
CA LYS A 192 -10.50 21.96 -19.43
C LYS A 192 -9.57 23.11 -19.02
N GLN A 193 -8.47 22.75 -18.38
CA GLN A 193 -7.34 23.67 -18.33
C GLN A 193 -6.91 23.83 -19.77
N THR A 194 -7.36 24.90 -20.39
CA THR A 194 -6.76 25.48 -21.57
C THR A 194 -5.37 25.92 -21.16
N ILE A 195 -4.45 24.98 -21.14
CA ILE A 195 -3.02 25.27 -21.05
C ILE A 195 -2.70 25.94 -22.39
N ASN A 196 -2.52 27.25 -22.32
CA ASN A 196 -2.03 28.03 -23.44
C ASN A 196 -0.58 27.58 -23.68
N PRO A 197 -0.26 26.86 -24.79
CA PRO A 197 1.05 26.23 -24.96
C PRO A 197 2.17 27.22 -25.23
N LYS A 198 1.89 28.53 -25.28
CA LYS A 198 2.85 29.56 -25.63
C LYS A 198 3.58 30.23 -24.45
N ASN A 199 3.33 29.84 -23.22
CA ASN A 199 4.08 30.35 -22.07
C ASN A 199 4.64 29.21 -21.26
N LYS A 200 5.91 28.84 -21.50
CA LYS A 200 6.84 29.05 -20.46
C LYS A 200 8.07 28.22 -20.32
N LYS A 201 9.09 28.93 -20.24
CA LYS A 201 10.23 28.60 -19.37
C LYS A 201 9.77 28.78 -17.92
N ILE A 202 9.56 27.72 -17.18
CA ILE A 202 9.47 27.75 -15.73
C ILE A 202 10.86 28.17 -15.25
N LYS A 203 11.00 29.42 -14.82
CA LYS A 203 12.19 29.85 -14.08
C LYS A 203 12.12 29.12 -12.73
N ILE A 204 12.92 28.08 -12.58
CA ILE A 204 13.20 27.47 -11.28
C ILE A 204 13.97 28.55 -10.51
N LYS A 205 13.30 29.22 -9.56
CA LYS A 205 13.99 30.01 -8.56
C LYS A 205 14.74 29.04 -7.66
N GLU A 206 15.99 29.34 -7.42
CA GLU A 206 16.84 28.60 -6.49
C GLU A 206 16.06 28.25 -5.23
N ASN A 207 16.09 26.99 -4.84
CA ASN A 207 15.73 26.37 -3.56
C ASN A 207 14.29 26.00 -3.25
N HIS A 208 13.27 26.30 -4.08
CA HIS A 208 11.91 25.96 -3.63
C HIS A 208 10.92 25.90 -4.77
N TYR A 209 10.39 24.74 -5.06
CA TYR A 209 9.25 24.61 -5.92
C TYR A 209 8.07 23.99 -5.16
N PHE A 210 7.20 24.84 -4.65
CA PHE A 210 5.94 24.45 -4.07
C PHE A 210 4.79 24.87 -4.99
N ALA A 211 3.90 23.93 -5.29
CA ALA A 211 2.74 24.17 -6.14
C ALA A 211 1.51 23.37 -5.63
N GLY A 212 1.37 23.29 -4.31
CA GLY A 212 0.23 22.69 -3.65
C GLY A 212 -1.03 23.53 -3.82
N THR A 213 -2.17 22.91 -3.59
CA THR A 213 -3.47 23.56 -3.50
C THR A 213 -3.72 24.04 -2.07
N GLN A 214 -4.85 24.69 -1.83
CA GLN A 214 -5.24 25.06 -0.47
C GLN A 214 -5.68 23.84 0.31
N LEU A 215 -5.46 23.87 1.63
CA LEU A 215 -6.02 22.89 2.55
C LEU A 215 -7.55 22.89 2.45
N SER A 216 -8.14 21.71 2.65
CA SER A 216 -9.59 21.49 2.68
C SER A 216 -10.01 21.16 4.11
N PRO A 217 -10.26 22.17 4.98
CA PRO A 217 -10.47 21.96 6.41
C PRO A 217 -11.59 20.94 6.72
N GLU A 218 -12.66 20.97 5.93
CA GLU A 218 -13.81 20.08 6.09
C GLU A 218 -13.49 18.59 5.79
N ASN A 219 -12.42 18.34 5.04
CA ASN A 219 -11.96 16.99 4.69
C ASN A 219 -10.64 16.61 5.38
N THR A 220 -10.11 17.52 6.18
CA THR A 220 -8.85 17.31 6.91
C THR A 220 -9.10 16.53 8.19
N THR A 221 -8.27 15.55 8.43
CA THR A 221 -8.15 14.85 9.72
C THR A 221 -6.68 14.69 10.09
N SER A 222 -6.43 14.31 11.35
CA SER A 222 -5.09 14.08 11.87
C SER A 222 -5.05 12.83 12.71
N VAL A 223 -3.91 12.16 12.68
CA VAL A 223 -3.58 11.03 13.55
C VAL A 223 -2.30 11.31 14.33
N ILE A 224 -2.16 10.67 15.47
CA ILE A 224 -0.95 10.72 16.30
C ILE A 224 -0.28 9.35 16.22
N LEU A 225 0.90 9.30 15.61
CA LEU A 225 1.71 8.10 15.42
C LEU A 225 3.10 8.35 16.00
N ASN A 226 3.58 7.50 16.89
CA ASN A 226 4.88 7.67 17.55
C ASN A 226 5.07 9.13 18.07
N ASN A 227 4.06 9.69 18.71
CA ASN A 227 3.99 11.06 19.24
C ASN A 227 4.06 12.18 18.18
N LYS A 228 3.90 11.87 16.90
CA LYS A 228 3.80 12.88 15.83
C LYS A 228 2.38 13.01 15.32
N LYS A 229 1.94 14.25 15.19
CA LYS A 229 0.68 14.59 14.53
C LYS A 229 0.91 14.62 13.02
N ILE A 230 0.14 13.81 12.28
CA ILE A 230 0.14 13.75 10.83
C ILE A 230 -1.26 14.11 10.33
N SER A 231 -1.34 15.19 9.57
CA SER A 231 -2.59 15.68 8.96
C SER A 231 -2.68 15.24 7.50
N PHE A 232 -3.89 14.95 7.03
CA PHE A 232 -4.11 14.55 5.64
C PHE A 232 -5.56 14.80 5.22
N ASP A 233 -5.82 14.79 3.91
CA ASP A 233 -7.17 14.80 3.35
C ASP A 233 -7.74 13.38 3.31
N VAL A 234 -8.92 13.17 3.88
CA VAL A 234 -9.61 11.87 3.90
C VAL A 234 -9.88 11.32 2.49
N ARG A 235 -10.00 12.19 1.49
CA ARG A 235 -10.17 11.81 0.08
C ARG A 235 -8.87 11.33 -0.57
N GLY A 236 -7.72 11.82 -0.08
CA GLY A 236 -6.39 11.45 -0.55
C GLY A 236 -5.97 10.04 -0.11
N PHE A 237 -4.80 9.60 -0.50
CA PHE A 237 -4.23 8.35 0.02
C PHE A 237 -3.69 8.56 1.44
N PHE A 238 -3.99 7.63 2.32
CA PHE A 238 -3.35 7.45 3.62
C PHE A 238 -3.40 5.98 4.01
N GLN A 239 -2.50 5.52 4.85
CA GLN A 239 -2.43 4.12 5.29
C GLN A 239 -3.70 3.72 6.05
N SER A 240 -4.21 2.50 5.76
CA SER A 240 -5.45 2.01 6.39
C SER A 240 -5.21 1.25 7.70
N ASN A 241 -4.01 0.70 7.89
CA ASN A 241 -3.61 -0.03 9.09
C ASN A 241 -2.52 0.77 9.82
N LEU A 242 -2.96 1.59 10.77
CA LEU A 242 -2.07 2.49 11.48
C LEU A 242 -1.20 1.77 12.51
N PHE A 243 -1.65 0.64 13.03
CA PHE A 243 -0.83 -0.21 13.93
C PHE A 243 0.43 -0.75 13.24
N VAL A 244 0.30 -1.17 11.98
CA VAL A 244 1.46 -1.63 11.20
C VAL A 244 2.25 -0.43 10.72
N PHE A 245 1.59 0.67 10.31
CA PHE A 245 2.28 1.86 9.83
C PHE A 245 3.18 2.50 10.91
N GLU A 246 2.73 2.55 12.16
CA GLU A 246 3.53 3.02 13.29
C GLU A 246 4.81 2.19 13.47
N LYS A 247 4.71 0.86 13.37
CA LYS A 247 5.87 -0.03 13.39
C LYS A 247 6.79 0.17 12.19
N VAL A 248 6.22 0.39 11.01
CA VAL A 248 6.98 0.61 9.77
C VAL A 248 7.73 1.92 9.80
N THR A 249 7.16 3.01 10.33
CA THR A 249 7.91 4.27 10.48
C THR A 249 9.11 4.11 11.40
N GLN A 250 8.96 3.39 12.53
CA GLN A 250 10.07 3.07 13.40
C GLN A 250 11.12 2.18 12.71
N LEU A 251 10.65 1.13 11.99
CA LEU A 251 11.53 0.25 11.23
C LEU A 251 12.37 1.00 10.19
N ILE A 252 11.76 1.96 9.48
CA ILE A 252 12.49 2.82 8.54
C ILE A 252 13.57 3.61 9.28
N LEU A 253 13.23 4.25 10.40
CA LEU A 253 14.21 4.99 11.19
C LEU A 253 15.35 4.10 11.70
N ASP A 254 15.04 2.89 12.18
CA ASP A 254 16.06 1.96 12.70
C ASP A 254 17.06 1.49 11.64
N ASN A 255 16.67 1.54 10.37
CA ASN A 255 17.54 1.18 9.25
C ASN A 255 18.25 2.38 8.60
N LEU A 256 18.07 3.58 9.14
CA LEU A 256 18.70 4.80 8.64
C LEU A 256 19.75 5.31 9.65
N PRO A 257 20.97 5.62 9.19
CA PRO A 257 22.04 6.07 10.11
C PRO A 257 21.87 7.49 10.62
N GLY A 258 21.07 8.32 9.93
CA GLY A 258 21.04 9.76 10.09
C GLY A 258 22.03 10.46 9.16
N GLY A 259 21.96 11.78 9.09
CA GLY A 259 22.85 12.57 8.23
C GLY A 259 22.34 13.98 7.94
N LYS A 260 22.87 14.57 6.88
CA LYS A 260 22.49 15.92 6.48
C LYS A 260 21.24 15.93 5.61
N ASN A 261 21.24 15.15 4.52
CA ASN A 261 20.18 15.20 3.52
C ASN A 261 19.59 13.82 3.27
N ILE A 262 18.28 13.72 3.30
CA ILE A 262 17.55 12.52 2.89
C ILE A 262 16.54 12.85 1.80
N LEU A 263 16.37 11.93 0.84
CA LEU A 263 15.35 12.01 -0.20
C LEU A 263 14.17 11.11 0.18
N ASP A 264 12.96 11.66 0.19
CA ASP A 264 11.69 10.93 0.29
C ASP A 264 10.96 11.03 -1.05
N MET A 265 10.98 9.94 -1.80
CA MET A 265 10.41 9.86 -3.14
C MET A 265 9.01 9.24 -3.08
N TYR A 266 8.03 9.89 -3.71
CA TYR A 266 6.60 9.57 -3.64
C TYR A 266 6.03 9.80 -2.22
N ALA A 267 6.39 10.94 -1.64
CA ALA A 267 6.22 11.25 -0.22
C ALA A 267 4.75 11.40 0.25
N GLY A 268 3.79 11.51 -0.66
CA GLY A 268 2.38 11.73 -0.33
C GLY A 268 2.18 12.99 0.51
N CYS A 269 1.48 12.86 1.64
CA CYS A 269 1.30 13.95 2.60
C CYS A 269 2.49 14.13 3.57
N GLY A 270 3.66 13.56 3.25
CA GLY A 270 4.85 13.66 4.09
C GLY A 270 4.78 12.84 5.38
N SER A 271 3.97 11.78 5.40
CA SER A 271 3.79 10.94 6.58
C SER A 271 5.09 10.26 7.03
N ILE A 272 5.88 9.72 6.11
CA ILE A 272 7.22 9.18 6.40
C ILE A 272 8.22 10.32 6.63
N SER A 273 8.21 11.33 5.74
CA SER A 273 9.10 12.49 5.82
C SER A 273 9.11 13.14 7.21
N SER A 274 7.94 13.22 7.86
CA SER A 274 7.82 13.80 9.21
C SER A 274 8.69 13.07 10.23
N PHE A 275 8.86 11.77 10.13
CA PHE A 275 9.74 10.97 10.99
C PHE A 275 11.20 11.13 10.60
N LEU A 276 11.52 11.28 9.31
CA LEU A 276 12.88 11.43 8.82
C LEU A 276 13.57 12.69 9.39
N THR A 277 12.80 13.73 9.74
CA THR A 277 13.30 14.94 10.42
C THR A 277 13.90 14.70 11.80
N GLU A 278 13.80 13.49 12.35
CA GLU A 278 14.46 13.13 13.61
C GLU A 278 15.92 12.74 13.45
N LYS A 279 16.28 12.29 12.24
CA LYS A 279 17.62 11.78 11.96
C LYS A 279 18.39 12.59 10.92
N TYR A 280 17.68 13.44 10.16
CA TYR A 280 18.31 14.22 9.08
C TYR A 280 18.06 15.72 9.27
N GLU A 281 19.11 16.49 8.98
CA GLU A 281 19.04 17.96 9.07
C GLU A 281 18.09 18.54 8.04
N ASN A 282 18.01 17.94 6.86
CA ASN A 282 17.14 18.40 5.77
C ASN A 282 16.49 17.23 5.03
N VAL A 283 15.19 17.35 4.76
CA VAL A 283 14.38 16.35 4.04
C VAL A 283 13.93 16.91 2.69
N VAL A 284 14.26 16.23 1.62
CA VAL A 284 13.80 16.58 0.28
C VAL A 284 12.64 15.65 -0.10
N LEU A 285 11.46 16.22 -0.35
CA LEU A 285 10.25 15.46 -0.70
C LEU A 285 9.91 15.64 -2.18
N VAL A 286 9.52 14.54 -2.82
CA VAL A 286 9.01 14.56 -4.19
C VAL A 286 7.66 13.87 -4.23
N GLU A 287 6.62 14.62 -4.60
CA GLU A 287 5.24 14.13 -4.71
C GLU A 287 4.53 14.84 -5.87
N HIS A 288 3.89 14.06 -6.75
CA HIS A 288 3.18 14.64 -7.90
C HIS A 288 1.78 15.14 -7.56
N ASN A 289 1.16 14.58 -6.53
CA ASN A 289 -0.17 14.98 -6.07
C ASN A 289 -0.09 16.28 -5.27
N ARG A 290 -0.50 17.37 -5.90
CA ARG A 290 -0.45 18.69 -5.28
C ARG A 290 -1.38 18.84 -4.08
N ASP A 291 -2.47 18.08 -4.03
CA ASP A 291 -3.38 18.07 -2.89
C ASP A 291 -2.76 17.36 -1.67
N ALA A 292 -1.85 16.42 -1.89
CA ALA A 292 -1.11 15.76 -0.81
C ALA A 292 0.04 16.62 -0.30
N ILE A 293 0.78 17.29 -1.19
CA ILE A 293 1.98 18.04 -0.82
C ILE A 293 1.69 19.24 0.09
N VAL A 294 0.50 19.83 0.02
CA VAL A 294 0.10 20.91 0.93
C VAL A 294 0.01 20.42 2.38
N TYR A 295 -0.34 19.17 2.59
CA TYR A 295 -0.30 18.54 3.90
C TYR A 295 1.12 18.18 4.32
N ALA A 296 2.00 17.80 3.39
CA ALA A 296 3.41 17.59 3.69
C ALA A 296 4.06 18.88 4.23
N GLU A 297 3.80 20.03 3.60
CA GLU A 297 4.24 21.34 4.11
C GLU A 297 3.73 21.62 5.53
N GLN A 298 2.47 21.30 5.82
CA GLN A 298 1.90 21.46 7.15
C GLN A 298 2.56 20.52 8.16
N ASN A 299 2.74 19.24 7.79
CA ASN A 299 3.28 18.21 8.66
C ASN A 299 4.77 18.42 8.97
N LEU A 300 5.51 19.09 8.08
CA LEU A 300 6.93 19.41 8.27
C LEU A 300 7.16 20.86 8.71
N SER A 301 6.10 21.61 9.04
CA SER A 301 6.22 23.00 9.47
C SER A 301 7.24 23.15 10.62
N GLY A 302 8.13 24.13 10.51
CA GLY A 302 9.22 24.36 11.47
C GLY A 302 10.40 23.38 11.38
N LYS A 303 10.42 22.49 10.38
CA LYS A 303 11.55 21.60 10.07
C LYS A 303 12.20 22.01 8.76
N SER A 304 13.50 21.76 8.62
CA SER A 304 14.20 22.00 7.37
C SER A 304 13.81 20.98 6.33
N HIS A 305 13.16 21.43 5.27
CA HIS A 305 12.72 20.58 4.16
C HIS A 305 12.56 21.37 2.87
N VAL A 306 12.55 20.65 1.76
CA VAL A 306 12.23 21.18 0.43
C VAL A 306 11.24 20.23 -0.25
N SER A 307 10.11 20.74 -0.72
CA SER A 307 9.08 19.95 -1.37
C SER A 307 8.97 20.25 -2.86
N TYR A 308 8.89 19.20 -3.66
CA TYR A 308 8.72 19.28 -5.11
C TYR A 308 7.39 18.68 -5.53
N GLY A 309 6.44 19.53 -5.98
CA GLY A 309 5.15 19.11 -6.55
C GLY A 309 5.30 18.58 -7.99
N LEU A 310 6.13 17.57 -8.20
CA LEU A 310 6.51 17.01 -9.49
C LEU A 310 6.39 15.49 -9.49
N SER A 311 6.23 14.88 -10.70
CA SER A 311 6.49 13.45 -10.83
C SER A 311 7.98 13.16 -10.63
N GLY A 312 8.30 11.93 -10.21
CA GLY A 312 9.69 11.53 -10.00
C GLY A 312 10.54 11.75 -11.24
N ALA A 313 10.05 11.38 -12.43
CA ALA A 313 10.73 11.59 -13.70
C ALA A 313 11.03 13.08 -13.99
N ASN A 314 10.04 13.96 -13.73
CA ASN A 314 10.23 15.40 -13.92
C ASN A 314 11.20 16.00 -12.89
N TRP A 315 11.19 15.52 -11.66
CA TRP A 315 12.13 15.94 -10.63
C TRP A 315 13.56 15.51 -11.01
N VAL A 316 13.76 14.26 -11.42
CA VAL A 316 15.08 13.79 -11.87
C VAL A 316 15.61 14.66 -13.01
N LYS A 317 14.77 14.95 -14.00
CA LYS A 317 15.16 15.71 -15.19
C LYS A 317 15.53 17.17 -14.89
N ASN A 318 14.83 17.80 -13.95
CA ASN A 318 14.89 19.27 -13.82
C ASN A 318 15.52 19.74 -12.48
N CYS A 319 15.54 18.90 -11.45
CA CYS A 319 15.86 19.35 -10.08
C CYS A 319 16.97 18.53 -9.42
N ALA A 320 17.06 17.23 -9.67
CA ALA A 320 17.96 16.33 -8.94
C ALA A 320 19.41 16.79 -8.92
N ALA A 321 19.93 17.32 -10.04
CA ALA A 321 21.29 17.80 -10.16
C ALA A 321 21.62 18.99 -9.23
N TYR A 322 20.61 19.70 -8.75
CA TYR A 322 20.75 20.90 -7.91
C TYR A 322 20.51 20.58 -6.41
N CYS A 323 20.06 19.37 -6.07
CA CYS A 323 19.73 18.99 -4.69
C CYS A 323 20.95 18.55 -3.87
N GLY A 324 22.14 18.49 -4.48
CA GLY A 324 23.35 18.02 -3.82
C GLY A 324 23.37 16.50 -3.61
N LYS A 325 24.16 16.05 -2.63
CA LYS A 325 24.28 14.63 -2.29
C LYS A 325 23.28 14.26 -1.19
N PHE A 326 22.69 13.07 -1.30
CA PHE A 326 21.86 12.47 -0.28
C PHE A 326 22.61 11.39 0.48
N ASP A 327 22.44 11.37 1.80
CA ASP A 327 22.99 10.34 2.70
C ASP A 327 22.12 9.08 2.70
N ALA A 328 20.84 9.23 2.39
CA ALA A 328 19.89 8.12 2.23
C ALA A 328 18.69 8.50 1.33
N CYS A 329 17.95 7.48 0.92
CA CYS A 329 16.68 7.64 0.21
C CYS A 329 15.63 6.69 0.80
N VAL A 330 14.42 7.19 1.00
CA VAL A 330 13.21 6.38 1.22
C VAL A 330 12.34 6.51 -0.01
N ILE A 331 11.73 5.40 -0.43
CA ILE A 331 10.93 5.36 -1.64
C ILE A 331 9.72 4.44 -1.47
N ASP A 332 8.52 4.96 -1.76
CA ASP A 332 7.24 4.22 -1.71
C ASP A 332 6.44 4.47 -3.00
N PRO A 333 6.81 3.84 -4.12
CA PRO A 333 6.22 4.08 -5.43
C PRO A 333 4.80 3.51 -5.52
N PRO A 334 3.99 3.96 -6.51
CA PRO A 334 2.71 3.37 -6.81
C PRO A 334 2.84 1.91 -7.30
N ARG A 335 1.72 1.19 -7.43
CA ARG A 335 1.69 -0.23 -7.88
C ARG A 335 2.46 -0.52 -9.17
N SER A 336 2.63 0.46 -10.05
CA SER A 336 3.43 0.32 -11.28
C SER A 336 4.95 0.22 -11.02
N GLY A 337 5.37 0.45 -9.79
CA GLY A 337 6.78 0.55 -9.40
C GLY A 337 7.38 1.92 -9.71
N MET A 338 8.70 2.03 -9.63
CA MET A 338 9.43 3.25 -9.93
C MET A 338 9.29 3.65 -11.40
N GLU A 339 9.15 4.96 -11.65
CA GLU A 339 9.36 5.52 -13.00
C GLU A 339 10.79 5.19 -13.47
N LYS A 340 10.95 4.96 -14.77
CA LYS A 340 12.25 4.56 -15.32
C LYS A 340 13.36 5.53 -14.94
N GLU A 341 13.10 6.83 -15.05
CA GLU A 341 14.04 7.90 -14.76
C GLU A 341 14.47 7.91 -13.29
N VAL A 342 13.54 7.64 -12.37
CA VAL A 342 13.82 7.53 -10.92
C VAL A 342 14.71 6.31 -10.65
N CYS A 343 14.37 5.17 -11.23
CA CYS A 343 15.16 3.95 -11.08
C CYS A 343 16.59 4.14 -11.64
N ASP A 344 16.73 4.72 -12.83
CA ASP A 344 18.02 5.02 -13.45
C ASP A 344 18.83 6.03 -12.61
N TYR A 345 18.17 7.05 -12.05
CA TYR A 345 18.79 8.01 -11.13
C TYR A 345 19.35 7.31 -9.88
N LEU A 346 18.54 6.50 -9.20
CA LEU A 346 18.98 5.78 -8.00
C LEU A 346 20.13 4.81 -8.31
N CYS A 347 20.08 4.11 -9.42
CA CYS A 347 21.17 3.22 -9.86
C CYS A 347 22.51 3.95 -9.99
N ASN A 348 22.50 5.22 -10.39
CA ASN A 348 23.69 6.03 -10.65
C ASN A 348 24.04 7.03 -9.53
N SER A 349 23.19 7.22 -8.54
CA SER A 349 23.31 8.28 -7.53
C SER A 349 24.40 8.04 -6.48
N ASN A 350 24.81 6.78 -6.28
CA ASN A 350 25.71 6.37 -5.17
C ASN A 350 25.18 6.76 -3.78
N ILE A 351 23.86 6.87 -3.59
CA ILE A 351 23.24 7.07 -2.27
C ILE A 351 23.58 5.86 -1.39
N PRO A 352 24.18 6.04 -0.20
CA PRO A 352 24.68 4.92 0.58
C PRO A 352 23.62 3.92 1.01
N ILE A 353 22.41 4.40 1.35
CA ILE A 353 21.32 3.58 1.85
C ILE A 353 20.03 3.95 1.12
N ILE A 354 19.31 2.93 0.65
CA ILE A 354 17.96 3.07 0.07
C ILE A 354 17.02 2.15 0.82
N VAL A 355 15.97 2.71 1.40
CA VAL A 355 14.83 1.98 1.98
C VAL A 355 13.69 2.04 0.98
N SER A 356 13.36 0.90 0.38
CA SER A 356 12.33 0.78 -0.65
C SER A 356 11.13 0.02 -0.12
N MET A 357 9.94 0.61 -0.14
CA MET A 357 8.67 -0.01 0.17
C MET A 357 7.84 -0.18 -1.11
N SER A 358 6.95 -1.17 -1.18
CA SER A 358 6.05 -1.35 -2.31
C SER A 358 4.86 -2.23 -1.95
N CYS A 359 3.70 -1.87 -2.49
CA CYS A 359 2.45 -2.64 -2.38
C CYS A 359 2.23 -3.63 -3.55
N ASP A 360 3.20 -3.78 -4.46
CA ASP A 360 3.19 -4.78 -5.52
C ASP A 360 4.53 -5.53 -5.57
N PRO A 361 4.57 -6.81 -5.17
CA PRO A 361 5.82 -7.55 -5.04
C PRO A 361 6.49 -7.81 -6.39
N ALA A 362 5.75 -7.86 -7.51
CA ALA A 362 6.32 -8.13 -8.82
C ALA A 362 7.11 -6.92 -9.35
N THR A 363 6.50 -5.73 -9.27
CA THR A 363 7.19 -4.48 -9.64
C THR A 363 8.33 -4.16 -8.67
N HIS A 364 8.16 -4.48 -7.38
CA HIS A 364 9.22 -4.30 -6.39
C HIS A 364 10.44 -5.18 -6.71
N ALA A 365 10.25 -6.49 -6.94
CA ALA A 365 11.34 -7.39 -7.28
C ALA A 365 12.06 -6.97 -8.58
N ARG A 366 11.31 -6.53 -9.60
CA ARG A 366 11.86 -5.98 -10.85
C ARG A 366 12.77 -4.78 -10.59
N ASP A 367 12.32 -3.84 -9.76
CA ASP A 367 13.07 -2.61 -9.48
C ASP A 367 14.27 -2.88 -8.57
N CYS A 368 14.12 -3.78 -7.57
CA CYS A 368 15.22 -4.28 -6.75
C CYS A 368 16.33 -4.94 -7.58
N ALA A 369 15.96 -5.75 -8.60
CA ALA A 369 16.94 -6.39 -9.48
C ALA A 369 17.82 -5.38 -10.23
N LYS A 370 17.27 -4.21 -10.58
CA LYS A 370 18.04 -3.14 -11.23
C LYS A 370 19.03 -2.49 -10.27
N LEU A 371 18.61 -2.21 -9.02
CA LEU A 371 19.49 -1.66 -7.98
C LEU A 371 20.64 -2.63 -7.66
N ILE A 372 20.35 -3.94 -7.57
CA ILE A 372 21.39 -4.95 -7.34
C ILE A 372 22.40 -4.98 -8.50
N LYS A 373 21.93 -4.94 -9.75
CA LYS A 373 22.82 -4.85 -10.94
C LYS A 373 23.67 -3.58 -10.94
N ALA A 374 23.19 -2.51 -10.33
CA ALA A 374 23.92 -1.25 -10.16
C ALA A 374 24.89 -1.25 -8.95
N GLY A 375 25.09 -2.39 -8.31
CA GLY A 375 26.05 -2.57 -7.20
C GLY A 375 25.51 -2.31 -5.81
N TYR A 376 24.19 -2.23 -5.64
CA TYR A 376 23.57 -2.24 -4.33
C TYR A 376 23.48 -3.67 -3.78
N PHE A 377 23.70 -3.81 -2.49
CA PHE A 377 23.51 -5.06 -1.76
C PHE A 377 22.19 -5.00 -1.00
N LEU A 378 21.33 -6.00 -1.20
CA LEU A 378 20.11 -6.17 -0.42
C LEU A 378 20.48 -6.72 0.96
N ASP A 379 20.37 -5.87 1.97
CA ASP A 379 20.73 -6.19 3.35
C ASP A 379 19.60 -6.87 4.09
N LYS A 380 18.40 -6.28 4.08
CA LYS A 380 17.22 -6.77 4.79
C LYS A 380 15.99 -6.77 3.90
N ALA A 381 15.04 -7.66 4.20
CA ALA A 381 13.74 -7.74 3.54
C ALA A 381 12.64 -7.97 4.58
N TYR A 382 11.47 -7.37 4.34
CA TYR A 382 10.33 -7.45 5.24
C TYR A 382 9.04 -7.65 4.44
N LEU A 383 8.18 -8.56 4.93
CA LEU A 383 6.77 -8.61 4.60
C LEU A 383 6.02 -7.71 5.59
N LEU A 384 5.29 -6.72 5.09
CA LEU A 384 4.50 -5.80 5.89
C LEU A 384 3.03 -6.23 5.84
N ASP A 385 2.48 -6.70 6.96
CA ASP A 385 1.10 -7.19 7.03
C ASP A 385 0.09 -6.05 7.22
N PHE A 386 0.02 -5.12 6.25
CA PHE A 386 -0.93 -4.02 6.28
C PHE A 386 -2.39 -4.46 6.11
N TYR A 387 -2.62 -5.58 5.41
CA TYR A 387 -3.95 -6.05 5.06
C TYR A 387 -4.17 -7.51 5.45
N PRO A 388 -4.21 -7.83 6.78
CA PRO A 388 -4.62 -9.15 7.25
C PRO A 388 -5.94 -9.57 6.60
N ASN A 389 -6.13 -10.87 6.46
CA ASN A 389 -7.31 -11.50 5.85
C ASN A 389 -7.46 -11.24 4.33
N THR A 390 -6.43 -10.70 3.69
CA THR A 390 -6.39 -10.47 2.24
C THR A 390 -5.10 -11.02 1.63
N SER A 391 -5.12 -11.23 0.33
CA SER A 391 -3.94 -11.62 -0.45
C SER A 391 -3.02 -10.46 -0.85
N HIS A 392 -3.28 -9.26 -0.37
CA HIS A 392 -2.38 -8.13 -0.60
C HIS A 392 -1.03 -8.37 0.09
N ILE A 393 0.03 -8.03 -0.62
CA ILE A 393 1.41 -8.15 -0.15
C ILE A 393 2.04 -6.78 -0.24
N GLU A 394 2.53 -6.30 0.89
CA GLU A 394 3.43 -5.15 0.95
C GLU A 394 4.78 -5.59 1.47
N SER A 395 5.83 -5.01 0.93
CA SER A 395 7.20 -5.37 1.27
C SER A 395 8.08 -4.13 1.43
N LEU A 396 9.08 -4.27 2.28
CA LEU A 396 10.12 -3.27 2.46
C LEU A 396 11.49 -3.97 2.34
N VAL A 397 12.39 -3.36 1.59
CA VAL A 397 13.78 -3.81 1.44
C VAL A 397 14.72 -2.68 1.77
N VAL A 398 15.83 -3.03 2.38
CA VAL A 398 16.93 -2.12 2.69
C VAL A 398 18.11 -2.47 1.80
N PHE A 399 18.61 -1.48 1.08
CA PHE A 399 19.79 -1.57 0.25
C PHE A 399 20.94 -0.76 0.83
N VAL A 400 22.14 -1.31 0.71
CA VAL A 400 23.38 -0.64 1.07
C VAL A 400 24.30 -0.61 -0.14
N LYS A 401 24.89 0.54 -0.42
CA LYS A 401 25.93 0.69 -1.46
C LYS A 401 27.28 0.31 -0.85
N LYS A 402 27.97 -0.64 -1.46
CA LYS A 402 29.33 -1.04 -1.07
C LYS A 402 30.37 -0.22 -1.83
#